data_5e9428bfcad371edb06543323f3e0e83
#
_entry.id   5e9428bfcad371edb06543323f3e0e83
#
_cell.length_a   1.000
_cell.length_b   1.000
_cell.length_c   1.000
_cell.angle_alpha   90.00
_cell.angle_beta   90.00
_cell.angle_gamma   90.00
#
_symmetry.space_group_name_H-M   'P 1'
#
loop_
_entity.id
_entity.type
_entity.pdbx_description
1 polymer ?
#
loop_
_entity_poly.entity_id
_entity_poly.type
_entity_poly.pdbx_seq_one_letter_code
_entity_poly.pdbx_strand_id
1 'polypeptide(L)'
;MTLKEISYNILNLYRGGRSSNNEHISLRQIEFNVKYYRAMLLRRDFAKNGMVSRHSEQSLGCIELEKVNASQCCSLPLDCDVVRTVVDIPRTIRYNFADAITHVSDPSGIITIPMVDVLTVQFLPYDRFTKNTRKAYMIE
;
A
#
# COMPACT_ATOMS: atom_id res chain seq x y z
N MET A 1 1.96 -6.22 19.92
CA MET A 1 2.43 -7.57 19.52
C MET A 1 3.13 -7.45 18.17
N THR A 2 4.41 -7.75 18.12
CA THR A 2 5.24 -7.65 16.91
C THR A 2 5.14 -8.92 16.07
N LEU A 3 5.47 -8.84 14.77
CA LEU A 3 5.51 -10.01 13.88
C LEU A 3 6.43 -11.11 14.42
N LYS A 4 7.57 -10.70 15.01
CA LYS A 4 8.52 -11.65 15.63
C LYS A 4 7.89 -12.39 16.80
N GLU A 5 7.21 -11.70 17.71
CA GLU A 5 6.52 -12.34 18.85
C GLU A 5 5.47 -13.35 18.38
N ILE A 6 4.68 -13.00 17.35
CA ILE A 6 3.70 -13.92 16.77
C ILE A 6 4.41 -15.16 16.22
N SER A 7 5.47 -14.96 15.44
CA SER A 7 6.21 -16.06 14.82
C SER A 7 6.89 -16.97 15.84
N TYR A 8 7.45 -16.40 16.91
CA TYR A 8 7.99 -17.18 18.02
C TYR A 8 6.91 -17.96 18.76
N ASN A 9 5.74 -17.37 19.01
CA ASN A 9 4.64 -18.07 19.67
C ASN A 9 4.14 -19.25 18.82
N ILE A 10 4.01 -19.06 17.50
CA ILE A 10 3.64 -20.14 16.57
C ILE A 10 4.69 -21.25 16.61
N LEU A 11 5.98 -20.89 16.57
CA LEU A 11 7.07 -21.84 16.63
C LEU A 11 7.07 -22.63 17.95
N ASN A 12 6.86 -21.95 19.08
CA ASN A 12 6.76 -22.59 20.40
C ASN A 12 5.57 -23.54 20.50
N LEU A 13 4.42 -23.18 19.93
CA LEU A 13 3.25 -24.06 19.86
C LEU A 13 3.54 -25.30 19.01
N TYR A 14 4.20 -25.13 17.87
CA TYR A 14 4.60 -26.23 17.00
C TYR A 14 5.57 -27.22 17.72
N ARG A 15 6.47 -26.68 18.51
CA ARG A 15 7.45 -27.45 19.31
C ARG A 15 6.86 -28.13 20.55
N GLY A 16 5.63 -27.82 20.90
CA GLY A 16 5.05 -28.28 22.18
C GLY A 16 5.83 -27.79 23.41
N GLY A 17 6.46 -26.59 23.29
CA GLY A 17 7.25 -25.97 24.36
C GLY A 17 8.68 -26.52 24.52
N ARG A 18 9.14 -27.39 23.64
CA ARG A 18 10.51 -27.94 23.68
C ARG A 18 11.47 -27.13 22.83
N SER A 19 12.67 -26.83 23.33
CA SER A 19 13.75 -26.27 22.54
C SER A 19 14.40 -27.37 21.70
N SER A 20 14.21 -27.40 20.41
CA SER A 20 14.82 -28.32 19.47
C SER A 20 15.52 -27.56 18.36
N ASN A 21 16.75 -27.94 18.04
CA ASN A 21 17.52 -27.33 16.96
C ASN A 21 17.35 -28.05 15.60
N ASN A 22 16.66 -29.19 15.56
CA ASN A 22 16.42 -29.98 14.36
C ASN A 22 15.05 -29.65 13.74
N GLU A 23 14.95 -28.48 13.15
CA GLU A 23 13.66 -28.01 12.62
C GLU A 23 13.66 -27.88 11.11
N HIS A 24 12.64 -28.49 10.51
CA HIS A 24 12.32 -28.31 9.09
C HIS A 24 11.64 -26.97 8.80
N ILE A 25 11.18 -26.24 9.84
CA ILE A 25 10.45 -24.97 9.69
C ILE A 25 11.32 -23.84 10.23
N SER A 26 11.67 -22.90 9.36
CA SER A 26 12.42 -21.71 9.74
C SER A 26 11.48 -20.59 10.22
N LEU A 27 11.97 -19.74 11.14
CA LEU A 27 11.25 -18.55 11.60
C LEU A 27 10.85 -17.65 10.44
N ARG A 28 11.73 -17.51 9.45
CA ARG A 28 11.48 -16.72 8.24
C ARG A 28 10.30 -17.24 7.41
N GLN A 29 10.14 -18.57 7.36
CA GLN A 29 9.01 -19.20 6.67
C GLN A 29 7.69 -18.94 7.40
N ILE A 30 7.71 -18.97 8.74
CA ILE A 30 6.54 -18.62 9.55
C ILE A 30 6.16 -17.16 9.34
N GLU A 31 7.13 -16.23 9.38
CA GLU A 31 6.90 -14.81 9.13
C GLU A 31 6.29 -14.55 7.74
N PHE A 32 6.80 -15.24 6.72
CA PHE A 32 6.24 -15.17 5.37
C PHE A 32 4.78 -15.64 5.34
N ASN A 33 4.50 -16.79 5.93
CA ASN A 33 3.15 -17.36 6.00
C ASN A 33 2.19 -16.43 6.75
N VAL A 34 2.60 -15.87 7.89
CA VAL A 34 1.77 -14.92 8.65
C VAL A 34 1.40 -13.71 7.80
N LYS A 35 2.36 -13.12 7.08
CA LYS A 35 2.10 -11.99 6.16
C LYS A 35 1.16 -12.40 5.03
N TYR A 36 1.39 -13.54 4.43
CA TYR A 36 0.57 -14.06 3.32
C TYR A 36 -0.88 -14.29 3.76
N TYR A 37 -1.10 -15.02 4.84
CA TYR A 37 -2.44 -15.29 5.35
C TYR A 37 -3.16 -14.02 5.82
N ARG A 38 -2.43 -13.08 6.44
CA ARG A 38 -3.01 -11.76 6.77
C ARG A 38 -3.51 -11.04 5.52
N ALA A 39 -2.71 -10.97 4.47
CA ALA A 39 -3.13 -10.33 3.21
C ALA A 39 -4.32 -11.03 2.58
N MET A 40 -4.33 -12.36 2.59
CA MET A 40 -5.44 -13.17 2.06
C MET A 40 -6.74 -12.93 2.85
N LEU A 41 -6.67 -12.90 4.18
CA LEU A 41 -7.84 -12.66 5.04
C LEU A 41 -8.41 -11.25 4.83
N LEU A 42 -7.55 -10.22 4.74
CA LEU A 42 -7.98 -8.84 4.46
C LEU A 42 -8.66 -8.71 3.09
N ARG A 43 -8.11 -9.37 2.06
CA ARG A 43 -8.74 -9.42 0.72
C ARG A 43 -10.11 -10.08 0.77
N ARG A 44 -10.23 -11.21 1.48
CA ARG A 44 -11.49 -11.93 1.63
C ARG A 44 -12.53 -11.12 2.40
N ASP A 45 -12.10 -10.44 3.47
CA ASP A 45 -12.97 -9.58 4.26
C ASP A 45 -13.47 -8.39 3.43
N PHE A 46 -12.59 -7.73 2.69
CA PHE A 46 -12.96 -6.68 1.76
C PHE A 46 -13.92 -7.17 0.67
N ALA A 47 -13.65 -8.32 0.07
CA ALA A 47 -14.53 -8.89 -0.97
C ALA A 47 -15.94 -9.21 -0.44
N LYS A 48 -16.04 -9.56 0.86
CA LYS A 48 -17.32 -9.89 1.50
C LYS A 48 -18.09 -8.66 1.97
N ASN A 49 -17.40 -7.70 2.56
CA ASN A 49 -18.01 -6.58 3.28
C ASN A 49 -17.91 -5.24 2.51
N GLY A 50 -17.11 -5.16 1.45
CA GLY A 50 -16.87 -3.94 0.67
C GLY A 50 -16.12 -2.83 1.41
N MET A 51 -15.72 -3.06 2.65
CA MET A 51 -15.01 -2.09 3.50
C MET A 51 -13.83 -2.73 4.19
N VAL A 52 -12.79 -1.93 4.41
CA VAL A 52 -11.62 -2.30 5.21
C VAL A 52 -11.83 -1.83 6.64
N SER A 53 -11.48 -2.66 7.61
CA SER A 53 -11.52 -2.25 9.01
C SER A 53 -10.47 -1.15 9.26
N ARG A 54 -10.85 -0.07 9.95
CA ARG A 54 -9.92 1.00 10.36
C ARG A 54 -8.70 0.50 11.14
N HIS A 55 -8.83 -0.62 11.83
CA HIS A 55 -7.72 -1.25 12.55
C HIS A 55 -6.67 -1.91 11.64
N SER A 56 -7.01 -2.13 10.37
CA SER A 56 -6.09 -2.66 9.36
C SER A 56 -5.47 -1.58 8.48
N GLU A 57 -5.92 -0.34 8.59
CA GLU A 57 -5.35 0.81 7.90
C GLU A 57 -4.11 1.33 8.63
N GLN A 58 -3.15 1.80 7.84
CA GLN A 58 -1.95 2.45 8.35
C GLN A 58 -1.91 3.89 7.84
N SER A 59 -1.85 4.85 8.75
CA SER A 59 -1.56 6.22 8.39
C SER A 59 -0.05 6.40 8.22
N LEU A 60 0.37 6.96 7.09
CA LEU A 60 1.78 7.27 6.82
C LEU A 60 2.16 8.68 7.29
N GLY A 61 1.17 9.47 7.74
CA GLY A 61 1.39 10.87 8.13
C GLY A 61 1.72 11.76 6.94
N CYS A 62 2.48 12.82 7.19
CA CYS A 62 2.95 13.72 6.13
C CYS A 62 4.12 13.10 5.39
N ILE A 63 4.00 13.02 4.06
CA ILE A 63 5.03 12.49 3.16
C ILE A 63 5.64 13.66 2.41
N GLU A 64 6.96 13.73 2.39
CA GLU A 64 7.70 14.71 1.60
C GLU A 64 7.59 14.42 0.12
N LEU A 65 7.37 15.47 -0.68
CA LEU A 65 7.18 15.39 -2.12
C LEU A 65 8.26 16.20 -2.84
N GLU A 66 8.74 15.68 -3.95
CA GLU A 66 9.68 16.38 -4.85
C GLU A 66 9.06 16.59 -6.23
N LYS A 67 9.47 17.66 -6.89
CA LYS A 67 9.03 17.99 -8.25
C LYS A 67 9.98 17.36 -9.26
N VAL A 68 9.44 16.59 -10.19
CA VAL A 68 10.20 15.89 -11.23
C VAL A 68 9.48 15.98 -12.57
N ASN A 69 10.22 15.84 -13.67
CA ASN A 69 9.62 15.75 -14.99
C ASN A 69 9.00 14.36 -15.20
N ALA A 70 7.78 14.31 -15.69
CA ALA A 70 7.03 13.06 -15.88
C ALA A 70 7.73 12.07 -16.81
N SER A 71 8.42 12.55 -17.84
CA SER A 71 9.17 11.69 -18.77
C SER A 71 10.34 10.98 -18.11
N GLN A 72 10.98 11.60 -17.12
CA GLN A 72 12.12 11.05 -16.40
C GLN A 72 11.70 10.12 -15.25
N CYS A 73 10.60 10.47 -14.58
CA CYS A 73 10.13 9.73 -13.41
C CYS A 73 9.34 8.47 -13.76
N CYS A 74 8.42 8.58 -14.73
CA CYS A 74 7.32 7.63 -14.84
C CYS A 74 7.21 6.99 -16.22
N SER A 75 8.14 7.26 -17.13
CA SER A 75 8.07 6.86 -18.55
C SER A 75 6.74 7.24 -19.22
N LEU A 76 6.06 8.25 -18.68
CA LEU A 76 4.85 8.79 -19.27
C LEU A 76 5.22 9.77 -20.39
N PRO A 77 4.57 9.71 -21.56
CA PRO A 77 4.83 10.62 -22.68
C PRO A 77 4.18 11.99 -22.42
N LEU A 78 4.41 12.56 -21.24
CA LEU A 78 3.89 13.83 -20.81
C LEU A 78 5.06 14.80 -20.59
N ASP A 79 5.01 15.93 -21.27
CA ASP A 79 5.94 17.04 -21.06
C ASP A 79 5.40 17.98 -19.98
N CYS A 80 5.29 17.45 -18.76
CA CYS A 80 4.83 18.21 -17.61
C CYS A 80 5.57 17.80 -16.35
N ASP A 81 5.59 18.69 -15.38
CA ASP A 81 6.12 18.39 -14.06
C ASP A 81 5.08 17.66 -13.22
N VAL A 82 5.50 16.61 -12.57
CA VAL A 82 4.71 15.86 -11.59
C VAL A 82 5.39 15.94 -10.22
N VAL A 83 4.64 15.64 -9.19
CA VAL A 83 5.16 15.60 -7.82
C VAL A 83 5.13 14.13 -7.37
N ARG A 84 6.27 13.62 -6.95
CA ARG A 84 6.39 12.26 -6.43
C ARG A 84 6.84 12.26 -4.98
N THR A 85 6.63 11.17 -4.30
CA THR A 85 7.15 10.96 -2.94
C THR A 85 8.66 10.76 -2.97
N VAL A 86 9.39 11.43 -2.06
CA VAL A 86 10.85 11.26 -1.91
C VAL A 86 11.19 9.86 -1.42
N VAL A 87 10.32 9.28 -0.60
CA VAL A 87 10.49 7.94 -0.03
C VAL A 87 9.46 7.00 -0.64
N ASP A 88 9.88 5.77 -0.93
CA ASP A 88 8.98 4.73 -1.42
C ASP A 88 7.87 4.43 -0.41
N ILE A 89 6.65 4.42 -0.88
CA ILE A 89 5.50 4.02 -0.07
C ILE A 89 5.55 2.50 0.16
N PRO A 90 5.28 2.02 1.39
CA PRO A 90 5.21 0.59 1.66
C PRO A 90 4.24 -0.11 0.72
N ARG A 91 4.61 -1.31 0.25
CA ARG A 91 3.74 -2.10 -0.63
C ARG A 91 2.37 -2.32 -0.01
N THR A 92 1.36 -1.93 -0.73
CA THR A 92 -0.03 -2.04 -0.33
C THR A 92 -0.61 -3.42 -0.65
N ILE A 93 -1.70 -3.79 0.01
CA ILE A 93 -2.46 -5.00 -0.30
C ILE A 93 -3.39 -4.65 -1.46
N ARG A 94 -3.25 -5.34 -2.60
CA ARG A 94 -4.17 -5.15 -3.74
C ARG A 94 -5.53 -5.78 -3.44
N TYR A 95 -6.58 -5.01 -3.61
CA TYR A 95 -7.96 -5.47 -3.66
C TYR A 95 -8.40 -5.64 -5.12
N ASN A 96 -9.36 -6.53 -5.38
CA ASN A 96 -9.73 -6.91 -6.75
C ASN A 96 -10.22 -5.75 -7.63
N PHE A 97 -10.78 -4.70 -7.03
CA PHE A 97 -11.38 -3.57 -7.76
C PHE A 97 -11.13 -2.22 -7.08
N ALA A 98 -10.22 -2.14 -6.12
CA ALA A 98 -9.95 -0.91 -5.40
C ALA A 98 -8.47 -0.80 -5.07
N ASP A 99 -7.97 0.42 -5.13
CA ASP A 99 -6.65 0.74 -4.64
C ASP A 99 -6.60 0.53 -3.12
N ALA A 100 -5.46 0.09 -2.66
CA ALA A 100 -5.22 -0.11 -1.23
C ALA A 100 -4.94 1.20 -0.49
N ILE A 101 -4.89 2.32 -1.20
CA ILE A 101 -4.81 3.67 -0.63
C ILE A 101 -6.23 4.19 -0.48
N THR A 102 -6.69 4.29 0.76
CA THR A 102 -8.06 4.71 1.08
C THR A 102 -8.24 6.21 1.09
N HIS A 103 -7.19 6.96 1.42
CA HIS A 103 -7.28 8.40 1.56
C HIS A 103 -5.94 9.10 1.30
N VAL A 104 -5.98 10.12 0.45
CA VAL A 104 -4.89 11.06 0.23
C VAL A 104 -5.44 12.46 0.44
N SER A 105 -4.77 13.27 1.23
CA SER A 105 -5.17 14.66 1.48
C SER A 105 -3.96 15.59 1.50
N ASP A 106 -4.23 16.87 1.45
CA ASP A 106 -3.21 17.88 1.74
C ASP A 106 -2.82 17.86 3.24
N PRO A 107 -1.74 18.53 3.66
CA PRO A 107 -1.30 18.56 5.06
C PRO A 107 -2.35 19.10 6.03
N SER A 108 -3.30 19.91 5.57
CA SER A 108 -4.40 20.42 6.40
C SER A 108 -5.49 19.37 6.66
N GLY A 109 -5.53 18.30 5.86
CA GLY A 109 -6.57 17.26 5.91
C GLY A 109 -7.93 17.71 5.35
N ILE A 110 -8.04 18.95 4.86
CA ILE A 110 -9.31 19.54 4.39
C ILE A 110 -9.57 19.12 2.93
N ILE A 111 -8.51 19.16 2.11
CA ILE A 111 -8.63 18.88 0.67
C ILE A 111 -8.26 17.42 0.42
N THR A 112 -9.24 16.61 0.06
CA THR A 112 -9.01 15.24 -0.39
C THR A 112 -8.55 15.23 -1.85
N ILE A 113 -7.49 14.49 -2.12
CA ILE A 113 -6.92 14.31 -3.45
C ILE A 113 -7.45 12.97 -4.00
N PRO A 114 -8.27 12.99 -5.06
CA PRO A 114 -8.79 11.74 -5.62
C PRO A 114 -7.69 10.89 -6.26
N MET A 115 -7.73 9.59 -6.01
CA MET A 115 -6.89 8.62 -6.69
C MET A 115 -7.44 8.35 -8.09
N VAL A 116 -6.54 8.24 -9.06
CA VAL A 116 -6.86 7.90 -10.45
C VAL A 116 -5.95 6.77 -10.93
N ASP A 117 -6.45 5.98 -11.87
CA ASP A 117 -5.64 4.96 -12.51
C ASP A 117 -4.53 5.61 -13.37
N VAL A 118 -3.35 5.00 -13.36
CA VAL A 118 -2.19 5.39 -14.18
C VAL A 118 -2.56 5.54 -15.66
N LEU A 119 -3.41 4.68 -16.19
CA LEU A 119 -3.89 4.77 -17.58
C LEU A 119 -4.72 6.04 -17.83
N THR A 120 -5.45 6.50 -16.82
CA THR A 120 -6.27 7.72 -16.91
C THR A 120 -5.41 8.98 -16.87
N VAL A 121 -4.23 8.94 -16.24
CA VAL A 121 -3.33 10.10 -16.12
C VAL A 121 -2.95 10.65 -17.47
N GLN A 122 -2.75 9.81 -18.48
CA GLN A 122 -2.39 10.22 -19.84
C GLN A 122 -3.44 11.09 -20.51
N PHE A 123 -4.70 10.96 -20.11
CA PHE A 123 -5.83 11.73 -20.66
C PHE A 123 -6.16 12.99 -19.87
N LEU A 124 -5.62 13.17 -18.67
CA LEU A 124 -5.89 14.33 -17.81
C LEU A 124 -5.58 15.69 -18.47
N PRO A 125 -4.50 15.86 -19.28
CA PRO A 125 -4.22 17.12 -19.95
C PRO A 125 -5.30 17.55 -20.94
N TYR A 126 -6.08 16.59 -21.45
CA TYR A 126 -7.16 16.83 -22.42
C TYR A 126 -8.52 17.09 -21.77
N ASP A 127 -8.63 16.87 -20.46
CA ASP A 127 -9.88 17.08 -19.72
C ASP A 127 -10.04 18.56 -19.34
N ARG A 128 -10.98 19.24 -19.99
CA ARG A 128 -11.27 20.66 -19.74
C ARG A 128 -11.81 20.95 -18.35
N PHE A 129 -12.51 19.99 -17.74
CA PHE A 129 -13.21 20.18 -16.48
C PHE A 129 -12.35 19.90 -15.24
N THR A 130 -11.31 19.08 -15.39
CA THR A 130 -10.49 18.63 -14.27
C THR A 130 -9.06 19.18 -14.29
N LYS A 131 -8.75 20.07 -15.25
CA LYS A 131 -7.41 20.63 -15.47
C LYS A 131 -6.76 21.25 -14.22
N ASN A 132 -7.57 21.80 -13.32
CA ASN A 132 -7.11 22.48 -12.10
C ASN A 132 -7.22 21.62 -10.82
N THR A 133 -7.69 20.37 -10.92
CA THR A 133 -7.80 19.50 -9.74
C THR A 133 -6.54 18.67 -9.56
N ARG A 134 -6.02 18.65 -8.34
CA ARG A 134 -4.93 17.74 -7.98
C ARG A 134 -5.45 16.31 -8.01
N LYS A 135 -4.66 15.40 -8.56
CA LYS A 135 -4.97 13.97 -8.60
C LYS A 135 -3.73 13.19 -8.19
N ALA A 136 -3.92 12.06 -7.53
CA ALA A 136 -2.86 11.15 -7.15
C ALA A 136 -3.00 9.84 -7.92
N TYR A 137 -1.89 9.20 -8.22
CA TYR A 137 -1.83 7.88 -8.82
C TYR A 137 -0.63 7.13 -8.26
N MET A 138 -0.67 5.82 -8.33
CA MET A 138 0.38 4.95 -7.86
C MET A 138 1.07 4.27 -9.05
N ILE A 139 2.40 4.24 -9.02
CA ILE A 139 3.24 3.48 -9.95
C ILE A 139 3.85 2.33 -9.15
N GLU A 140 3.72 1.14 -9.68
CA GLU A 140 4.31 -0.08 -9.09
C GLU A 140 5.57 -0.50 -9.82
#